data_7f22ce28d1e289d32c9c6e53843412a2
#
_entry.id   7f22ce28d1e289d32c9c6e53843412a2
#
_cell.length_a   1.000
_cell.length_b   1.000
_cell.length_c   1.000
_cell.angle_alpha   90.00
_cell.angle_beta   90.00
_cell.angle_gamma   90.00
#
_symmetry.space_group_name_H-M   'P 1'
#
loop_
_entity.id
_entity.type
_entity.pdbx_description
1 polymer ?
#
loop_
_entity_poly.entity_id
_entity_poly.type
_entity_poly.pdbx_seq_one_letter_code
_entity_poly.pdbx_strand_id
1 'polypeptide(L)'
;MTLSLQESIGTFFESVQTYISVKFGWLYVLAVNIILVFCLYLGLSSFKNIRLGGPDAQPEFSTWAWLSMLFNAGIGLVLMFYSVAEPILHYSNPPYGTGGTLLAAKNALNISYLHWGLHGWSIYALMGLSMAFFRYNKGLPLGVRWVLYPLLGDHLKGPIGHIIDVIAVVSTMFGLATTLGLGIQHINAGMHYLFNFEESVNLQVILILIITLGATLSVVSGLHKGIQLLSKMASVMAIILMGFMLVVGPTSFILGSTVQSTGYYLQNLIATSTWMEVNTESRWMDSWTFFYWGWWFAWAPFVGLFVARISKGRTIKEFLIGVVIAPTSATIVWISIFGSTSLHIEIFGSGGMTEAVNQDITTALFKLLEHFPLPYLSILFVVIAGVIFFITSSDSGSLVIDFITSGGQENTPVQLRIFWALLEGAVAAVLLWGGGLIALQTGSLVTGLPVCLLMLIVCYSILKALRAYQVDTEKGANP
;
A
#
# COMPACT_ATOMS: atom_id res chain seq x y z
N MET A 1 1.40 30.12 21.23
CA MET A 1 1.27 30.40 19.79
C MET A 1 1.44 29.12 18.92
N THR A 2 2.48 28.33 19.12
CA THR A 2 2.71 27.05 18.38
C THR A 2 1.63 25.99 18.63
N LEU A 3 1.23 25.76 19.89
CA LEU A 3 0.17 24.79 20.22
C LEU A 3 -1.18 25.15 19.59
N SER A 4 -1.58 26.43 19.65
CA SER A 4 -2.83 26.90 19.02
C SER A 4 -2.82 26.78 17.49
N LEU A 5 -1.65 26.85 16.86
CA LEU A 5 -1.51 26.65 15.41
C LEU A 5 -1.64 25.17 15.05
N GLN A 6 -1.02 24.27 15.81
CA GLN A 6 -1.13 22.83 15.60
C GLN A 6 -2.58 22.35 15.78
N GLU A 7 -3.27 22.81 16.83
CA GLU A 7 -4.69 22.50 17.06
C GLU A 7 -5.56 22.97 15.89
N SER A 8 -5.33 24.20 15.40
CA SER A 8 -6.07 24.73 14.24
C SER A 8 -5.82 23.94 12.96
N ILE A 9 -4.59 23.50 12.72
CA ILE A 9 -4.22 22.66 11.58
C ILE A 9 -4.84 21.26 11.72
N GLY A 10 -4.79 20.66 12.89
CA GLY A 10 -5.41 19.36 13.18
C GLY A 10 -6.91 19.38 12.89
N THR A 11 -7.63 20.38 13.43
CA THR A 11 -9.07 20.57 13.19
C THR A 11 -9.39 20.79 11.70
N PHE A 12 -8.51 21.50 10.97
CA PHE A 12 -8.66 21.64 9.52
C PHE A 12 -8.60 20.29 8.81
N PHE A 13 -7.59 19.47 9.10
CA PHE A 13 -7.46 18.13 8.49
C PHE A 13 -8.65 17.22 8.85
N GLU A 14 -9.12 17.22 10.08
CA GLU A 14 -10.33 16.49 10.50
C GLU A 14 -11.57 16.94 9.71
N SER A 15 -11.72 18.25 9.51
CA SER A 15 -12.84 18.79 8.75
C SER A 15 -12.80 18.36 7.29
N VAL A 16 -11.60 18.36 6.69
CA VAL A 16 -11.37 17.91 5.30
C VAL A 16 -11.62 16.41 5.18
N GLN A 17 -11.08 15.61 6.10
CA GLN A 17 -11.32 14.17 6.13
C GLN A 17 -12.80 13.85 6.21
N THR A 18 -13.52 14.51 7.15
CA THR A 18 -14.96 14.38 7.33
C THR A 18 -15.71 14.72 6.04
N TYR A 19 -15.37 15.85 5.42
CA TYR A 19 -16.04 16.28 4.19
C TYR A 19 -15.87 15.24 3.06
N ILE A 20 -14.66 14.76 2.84
CA ILE A 20 -14.37 13.76 1.78
C ILE A 20 -15.06 12.44 2.10
N SER A 21 -15.00 11.96 3.34
CA SER A 21 -15.62 10.71 3.77
C SER A 21 -17.15 10.74 3.58
N VAL A 22 -17.79 11.80 4.05
CA VAL A 22 -19.25 11.94 3.94
C VAL A 22 -19.72 12.09 2.50
N LYS A 23 -18.99 12.83 1.67
CA LYS A 23 -19.40 13.12 0.28
C LYS A 23 -18.95 12.05 -0.71
N PHE A 24 -17.80 11.45 -0.52
CA PHE A 24 -17.16 10.57 -1.51
C PHE A 24 -16.78 9.18 -0.97
N GLY A 25 -17.01 8.87 0.31
CA GLY A 25 -16.70 7.55 0.88
C GLY A 25 -17.37 6.41 0.10
N TRP A 26 -18.64 6.59 -0.29
CA TRP A 26 -19.37 5.62 -1.13
C TRP A 26 -18.69 5.38 -2.48
N LEU A 27 -18.07 6.40 -3.06
CA LEU A 27 -17.39 6.30 -4.35
C LEU A 27 -16.12 5.44 -4.25
N TYR A 28 -15.36 5.58 -3.16
CA TYR A 28 -14.20 4.71 -2.91
C TYR A 28 -14.63 3.25 -2.81
N VAL A 29 -15.65 2.95 -2.01
CA VAL A 29 -16.16 1.58 -1.85
C VAL A 29 -16.67 1.02 -3.18
N LEU A 30 -17.43 1.81 -3.94
CA LEU A 30 -17.92 1.39 -5.25
C LEU A 30 -16.78 1.15 -6.24
N ALA A 31 -15.80 2.05 -6.29
CA ALA A 31 -14.68 1.98 -7.23
C ALA A 31 -13.81 0.74 -7.01
N VAL A 32 -13.46 0.43 -5.76
CA VAL A 32 -12.62 -0.75 -5.49
C VAL A 32 -13.33 -2.05 -5.85
N ASN A 33 -14.65 -2.14 -5.62
CA ASN A 33 -15.45 -3.30 -6.01
C ASN A 33 -15.58 -3.42 -7.54
N ILE A 34 -15.81 -2.31 -8.26
CA ILE A 34 -15.82 -2.30 -9.73
C ILE A 34 -14.46 -2.76 -10.28
N ILE A 35 -13.36 -2.26 -9.73
CA ILE A 35 -12.01 -2.61 -10.19
C ILE A 35 -11.71 -4.09 -9.95
N LEU A 36 -12.07 -4.64 -8.79
CA LEU A 36 -11.89 -6.07 -8.51
C LEU A 36 -12.66 -6.93 -9.51
N VAL A 37 -13.96 -6.63 -9.68
CA VAL A 37 -14.81 -7.35 -10.65
C VAL A 37 -14.28 -7.20 -12.07
N PHE A 38 -13.78 -6.04 -12.44
CA PHE A 38 -13.18 -5.82 -13.76
C PHE A 38 -11.89 -6.61 -13.96
N CYS A 39 -11.01 -6.69 -12.97
CA CYS A 39 -9.82 -7.54 -13.02
C CYS A 39 -10.19 -9.03 -13.16
N LEU A 40 -11.20 -9.50 -12.43
CA LEU A 40 -11.72 -10.87 -12.56
C LEU A 40 -12.28 -11.09 -13.96
N TYR A 41 -13.06 -10.15 -14.49
CA TYR A 41 -13.57 -10.22 -15.87
C TYR A 41 -12.42 -10.34 -16.88
N LEU A 42 -11.38 -9.52 -16.81
CA LEU A 42 -10.24 -9.60 -17.72
C LEU A 42 -9.51 -10.95 -17.62
N GLY A 43 -9.32 -11.47 -16.40
CA GLY A 43 -8.65 -12.73 -16.14
C GLY A 43 -9.42 -13.97 -16.61
N LEU A 44 -10.75 -13.86 -16.76
CA LEU A 44 -11.63 -14.95 -17.21
C LEU A 44 -12.07 -14.83 -18.67
N SER A 45 -12.01 -13.63 -19.25
CA SER A 45 -12.46 -13.33 -20.61
C SER A 45 -11.51 -13.86 -21.71
N SER A 46 -11.85 -13.61 -22.96
CA SER A 46 -10.99 -13.89 -24.13
C SER A 46 -9.66 -13.13 -24.09
N PHE A 47 -9.60 -12.00 -23.38
CA PHE A 47 -8.39 -11.19 -23.24
C PHE A 47 -7.28 -11.85 -22.40
N LYS A 48 -7.61 -12.84 -21.59
CA LYS A 48 -6.70 -13.51 -20.63
C LYS A 48 -5.40 -14.03 -21.26
N ASN A 49 -5.42 -14.38 -22.54
CA ASN A 49 -4.29 -14.94 -23.27
C ASN A 49 -3.43 -13.87 -23.99
N ILE A 50 -3.88 -12.60 -24.01
CA ILE A 50 -3.08 -11.52 -24.60
C ILE A 50 -1.80 -11.38 -23.80
N ARG A 51 -0.67 -11.39 -24.50
CA ARG A 51 0.67 -11.30 -23.90
C ARG A 51 1.18 -9.87 -24.00
N LEU A 52 1.74 -9.38 -22.89
CA LEU A 52 2.32 -8.04 -22.81
C LEU A 52 3.63 -7.98 -23.63
N GLY A 53 3.60 -7.28 -24.75
CA GLY A 53 4.71 -7.20 -25.70
C GLY A 53 4.50 -8.03 -26.98
N GLY A 54 3.31 -8.57 -27.18
CA GLY A 54 2.96 -9.35 -28.37
C GLY A 54 3.13 -10.87 -28.20
N PRO A 55 2.70 -11.66 -29.19
CA PRO A 55 2.61 -13.12 -29.09
C PRO A 55 3.95 -13.79 -28.75
N ASP A 56 5.03 -13.29 -29.33
CA ASP A 56 6.37 -13.87 -29.22
C ASP A 56 7.19 -13.33 -28.04
N ALA A 57 6.65 -12.38 -27.30
CA ALA A 57 7.36 -11.78 -26.17
C ALA A 57 7.65 -12.82 -25.09
N GLN A 58 8.89 -12.87 -24.61
CA GLN A 58 9.28 -13.73 -23.50
C GLN A 58 9.33 -12.96 -22.20
N PRO A 59 8.99 -13.58 -21.05
CA PRO A 59 9.16 -12.98 -19.76
C PRO A 59 10.61 -12.56 -19.50
N GLU A 60 10.81 -11.30 -19.11
CA GLU A 60 12.13 -10.76 -18.82
C GLU A 60 12.71 -11.36 -17.52
N PHE A 61 11.83 -11.71 -16.57
CA PHE A 61 12.19 -12.31 -15.30
C PHE A 61 11.60 -13.72 -15.17
N SER A 62 12.32 -14.63 -14.52
CA SER A 62 11.75 -15.92 -14.11
C SER A 62 10.52 -15.70 -13.21
N THR A 63 9.62 -16.68 -13.17
CA THR A 63 8.40 -16.56 -12.34
C THR A 63 8.72 -16.33 -10.87
N TRP A 64 9.74 -17.00 -10.34
CA TRP A 64 10.18 -16.81 -8.95
C TRP A 64 10.72 -15.41 -8.68
N ALA A 65 11.58 -14.90 -9.55
CA ALA A 65 12.12 -13.55 -9.41
C ALA A 65 11.00 -12.50 -9.50
N TRP A 66 10.08 -12.65 -10.43
CA TRP A 66 8.94 -11.77 -10.60
C TRP A 66 8.00 -11.77 -9.37
N LEU A 67 7.61 -12.96 -8.87
CA LEU A 67 6.78 -13.07 -7.67
C LEU A 67 7.50 -12.53 -6.43
N SER A 68 8.80 -12.72 -6.31
CA SER A 68 9.60 -12.15 -5.21
C SER A 68 9.61 -10.61 -5.25
N MET A 69 9.70 -10.00 -6.44
CA MET A 69 9.61 -8.55 -6.59
C MET A 69 8.21 -8.02 -6.22
N LEU A 70 7.15 -8.73 -6.59
CA LEU A 70 5.78 -8.39 -6.21
C LEU A 70 5.56 -8.54 -4.69
N PHE A 71 6.09 -9.60 -4.10
CA PHE A 71 6.04 -9.81 -2.65
C PHE A 71 6.73 -8.65 -1.90
N ASN A 72 7.92 -8.25 -2.33
CA ASN A 72 8.65 -7.14 -1.73
C ASN A 72 7.92 -5.79 -1.86
N ALA A 73 7.17 -5.60 -2.94
CA ALA A 73 6.33 -4.41 -3.10
C ALA A 73 5.11 -4.41 -2.15
N GLY A 74 4.69 -5.57 -1.67
CA GLY A 74 3.51 -5.72 -0.79
C GLY A 74 3.82 -5.76 0.70
N ILE A 75 5.01 -6.21 1.08
CA ILE A 75 5.42 -6.24 2.48
C ILE A 75 6.29 -5.02 2.75
N GLY A 76 5.73 -4.08 3.45
CA GLY A 76 6.40 -2.86 3.86
C GLY A 76 6.30 -2.64 5.36
N LEU A 77 6.99 -1.63 5.85
CA LEU A 77 7.00 -1.22 7.26
C LEU A 77 5.59 -1.05 7.84
N VAL A 78 4.67 -0.50 7.04
CA VAL A 78 3.30 -0.22 7.49
C VAL A 78 2.48 -1.50 7.69
N LEU A 79 2.70 -2.55 6.89
CA LEU A 79 2.08 -3.85 7.12
C LEU A 79 2.58 -4.47 8.43
N MET A 80 3.86 -4.32 8.79
CA MET A 80 4.40 -4.78 10.08
C MET A 80 3.67 -4.11 11.24
N PHE A 81 3.39 -2.82 11.13
CA PHE A 81 2.65 -2.05 12.12
C PHE A 81 1.18 -2.48 12.22
N TYR A 82 0.43 -2.41 11.13
CA TYR A 82 -1.00 -2.67 11.12
C TYR A 82 -1.37 -4.14 11.29
N SER A 83 -0.48 -5.09 11.01
CA SER A 83 -0.78 -6.52 11.16
C SER A 83 -1.10 -6.96 12.59
N VAL A 84 -0.70 -6.18 13.59
CA VAL A 84 -1.03 -6.37 15.01
C VAL A 84 -2.09 -5.36 15.46
N ALA A 85 -1.86 -4.08 15.16
CA ALA A 85 -2.71 -2.99 15.63
C ALA A 85 -4.15 -3.11 15.11
N GLU A 86 -4.31 -3.39 13.82
CA GLU A 86 -5.62 -3.42 13.17
C GLU A 86 -6.51 -4.56 13.71
N PRO A 87 -6.08 -5.84 13.78
CA PRO A 87 -6.89 -6.90 14.37
C PRO A 87 -7.30 -6.63 15.82
N ILE A 88 -6.43 -6.05 16.65
CA ILE A 88 -6.74 -5.72 18.05
C ILE A 88 -7.76 -4.58 18.13
N LEU A 89 -7.62 -3.53 17.32
CA LEU A 89 -8.56 -2.41 17.31
C LEU A 89 -9.92 -2.80 16.77
N HIS A 90 -9.98 -3.65 15.75
CA HIS A 90 -11.24 -4.18 15.24
C HIS A 90 -11.88 -5.22 16.18
N TYR A 91 -11.09 -5.89 17.00
CA TYR A 91 -11.60 -6.73 18.08
C TYR A 91 -12.22 -5.93 19.21
N SER A 92 -11.53 -4.87 19.65
CA SER A 92 -12.02 -4.02 20.75
C SER A 92 -13.13 -3.06 20.29
N ASN A 93 -13.03 -2.54 19.09
CA ASN A 93 -13.90 -1.50 18.52
C ASN A 93 -14.34 -1.85 17.09
N PRO A 94 -15.16 -2.90 16.91
CA PRO A 94 -15.56 -3.35 15.59
C PRO A 94 -16.53 -2.35 14.92
N PRO A 95 -16.60 -2.32 13.56
CA PRO A 95 -17.54 -1.46 12.85
C PRO A 95 -18.99 -1.84 13.09
N TYR A 96 -19.25 -3.08 13.47
CA TYR A 96 -20.58 -3.62 13.79
C TYR A 96 -20.49 -4.71 14.84
N GLY A 97 -21.56 -4.83 15.65
CA GLY A 97 -21.61 -5.78 16.77
C GLY A 97 -20.93 -5.27 18.03
N THR A 98 -20.69 -6.17 18.98
CA THR A 98 -20.11 -5.85 20.28
C THR A 98 -18.63 -6.22 20.29
N GLY A 99 -17.75 -5.31 20.66
CA GLY A 99 -16.31 -5.55 20.86
C GLY A 99 -16.01 -6.55 21.98
N GLY A 100 -14.81 -7.11 21.99
CA GLY A 100 -14.37 -8.06 23.01
C GLY A 100 -15.00 -9.47 22.91
N THR A 101 -15.69 -9.78 21.81
CA THR A 101 -16.35 -11.09 21.60
C THR A 101 -15.59 -11.97 20.60
N LEU A 102 -15.83 -13.28 20.63
CA LEU A 102 -15.25 -14.20 19.64
C LEU A 102 -15.70 -13.86 18.20
N LEU A 103 -16.91 -13.30 18.05
CA LEU A 103 -17.38 -12.82 16.74
C LEU A 103 -16.61 -11.58 16.30
N ALA A 104 -16.34 -10.65 17.23
CA ALA A 104 -15.50 -9.48 16.94
C ALA A 104 -14.08 -9.90 16.51
N ALA A 105 -13.48 -10.88 17.17
CA ALA A 105 -12.17 -11.42 16.78
C ALA A 105 -12.17 -12.01 15.35
N LYS A 106 -13.22 -12.74 14.99
CA LYS A 106 -13.42 -13.30 13.65
C LYS A 106 -13.59 -12.21 12.59
N ASN A 107 -14.39 -11.17 12.92
CA ASN A 107 -14.60 -10.03 12.05
C ASN A 107 -13.33 -9.17 11.91
N ALA A 108 -12.53 -9.04 12.96
CA ALA A 108 -11.28 -8.28 12.95
C ALA A 108 -10.32 -8.78 11.87
N LEU A 109 -10.05 -10.08 11.81
CA LEU A 109 -9.22 -10.67 10.75
C LEU A 109 -9.85 -10.55 9.36
N ASN A 110 -11.18 -10.72 9.25
CA ASN A 110 -11.89 -10.55 7.99
C ASN A 110 -11.74 -9.14 7.42
N ILE A 111 -11.86 -8.12 8.25
CA ILE A 111 -11.72 -6.72 7.87
C ILE A 111 -10.26 -6.41 7.51
N SER A 112 -9.30 -6.86 8.32
CA SER A 112 -7.88 -6.70 8.01
C SER A 112 -7.51 -7.36 6.67
N TYR A 113 -8.08 -8.55 6.35
CA TYR A 113 -7.88 -9.18 5.05
C TYR A 113 -8.55 -8.41 3.90
N LEU A 114 -9.69 -7.74 4.15
CA LEU A 114 -10.31 -6.86 3.18
C LEU A 114 -9.39 -5.68 2.84
N HIS A 115 -8.88 -4.99 3.86
CA HIS A 115 -8.05 -3.80 3.69
C HIS A 115 -6.73 -4.08 2.99
N TRP A 116 -6.13 -5.26 3.21
CA TRP A 116 -4.80 -5.63 2.69
C TRP A 116 -4.82 -6.66 1.56
N GLY A 117 -6.01 -7.11 1.16
CA GLY A 117 -6.17 -8.23 0.23
C GLY A 117 -6.56 -7.84 -1.18
N LEU A 118 -7.52 -8.62 -1.73
CA LEU A 118 -7.90 -8.61 -3.14
C LEU A 118 -8.23 -7.23 -3.70
N HIS A 119 -8.95 -6.39 -2.93
CA HIS A 119 -9.41 -5.10 -3.38
C HIS A 119 -8.25 -4.12 -3.60
N GLY A 120 -7.36 -3.97 -2.62
CA GLY A 120 -6.18 -3.12 -2.73
C GLY A 120 -5.28 -3.53 -3.89
N TRP A 121 -4.95 -4.82 -3.98
CA TRP A 121 -4.09 -5.34 -5.03
C TRP A 121 -4.71 -5.25 -6.43
N SER A 122 -6.04 -5.28 -6.56
CA SER A 122 -6.70 -5.05 -7.86
C SER A 122 -6.54 -3.62 -8.36
N ILE A 123 -6.45 -2.62 -7.49
CA ILE A 123 -6.14 -1.23 -7.87
C ILE A 123 -4.78 -1.18 -8.56
N TYR A 124 -3.76 -1.77 -7.93
CA TYR A 124 -2.41 -1.82 -8.51
C TYR A 124 -2.35 -2.66 -9.80
N ALA A 125 -3.10 -3.77 -9.82
CA ALA A 125 -3.17 -4.63 -11.01
C ALA A 125 -3.78 -3.90 -12.21
N LEU A 126 -4.87 -3.16 -12.04
CA LEU A 126 -5.48 -2.40 -13.13
C LEU A 126 -4.55 -1.32 -13.66
N MET A 127 -3.93 -0.52 -12.79
CA MET A 127 -3.00 0.53 -13.19
C MET A 127 -1.79 -0.06 -13.90
N GLY A 128 -1.16 -1.09 -13.31
CA GLY A 128 0.02 -1.74 -13.86
C GLY A 128 -0.25 -2.46 -15.18
N LEU A 129 -1.38 -3.18 -15.30
CA LEU A 129 -1.79 -3.83 -16.53
C LEU A 129 -1.99 -2.82 -17.67
N SER A 130 -2.68 -1.72 -17.36
CA SER A 130 -2.94 -0.67 -18.33
C SER A 130 -1.64 -0.04 -18.84
N MET A 131 -0.76 0.35 -17.91
CA MET A 131 0.55 0.90 -18.30
C MET A 131 1.39 -0.11 -19.10
N ALA A 132 1.44 -1.37 -18.68
CA ALA A 132 2.20 -2.41 -19.38
C ALA A 132 1.64 -2.67 -20.80
N PHE A 133 0.32 -2.76 -20.93
CA PHE A 133 -0.32 -2.97 -22.21
C PHE A 133 -0.03 -1.81 -23.18
N PHE A 134 -0.23 -0.56 -22.75
CA PHE A 134 0.04 0.58 -23.61
C PHE A 134 1.52 0.72 -23.96
N ARG A 135 2.42 0.41 -23.02
CA ARG A 135 3.86 0.42 -23.25
C ARG A 135 4.29 -0.66 -24.23
N TYR A 136 3.93 -1.90 -23.97
CA TYR A 136 4.52 -3.04 -24.65
C TYR A 136 3.75 -3.48 -25.92
N ASN A 137 2.43 -3.29 -25.95
CA ASN A 137 1.60 -3.68 -27.09
C ASN A 137 1.25 -2.53 -28.04
N LYS A 138 1.27 -1.28 -27.54
CA LYS A 138 0.96 -0.10 -28.35
C LYS A 138 2.14 0.85 -28.54
N GLY A 139 3.31 0.55 -28.00
CA GLY A 139 4.53 1.33 -28.17
C GLY A 139 4.51 2.74 -27.57
N LEU A 140 3.53 3.03 -26.68
CA LEU A 140 3.44 4.33 -26.02
C LEU A 140 4.49 4.44 -24.90
N PRO A 141 4.86 5.67 -24.48
CA PRO A 141 5.73 5.85 -23.33
C PRO A 141 5.12 5.24 -22.07
N LEU A 142 5.96 4.73 -21.16
CA LEU A 142 5.50 4.25 -19.87
C LEU A 142 5.12 5.45 -19.00
N GLY A 143 3.86 5.54 -18.56
CA GLY A 143 3.40 6.64 -17.72
C GLY A 143 1.89 6.68 -17.56
N VAL A 144 1.43 7.38 -16.52
CA VAL A 144 0.01 7.42 -16.12
C VAL A 144 -0.86 8.06 -17.19
N ARG A 145 -0.42 9.17 -17.80
CA ARG A 145 -1.21 9.86 -18.82
C ARG A 145 -1.59 8.95 -19.99
N TRP A 146 -0.71 8.03 -20.38
CA TRP A 146 -0.89 7.21 -21.55
C TRP A 146 -1.94 6.11 -21.40
N VAL A 147 -2.38 5.80 -20.17
CA VAL A 147 -3.48 4.84 -19.96
C VAL A 147 -4.82 5.33 -20.50
N LEU A 148 -4.93 6.63 -20.78
CA LEU A 148 -6.12 7.25 -21.39
C LEU A 148 -6.01 7.50 -22.89
N TYR A 149 -4.95 7.03 -23.56
CA TYR A 149 -4.71 7.27 -24.99
C TYR A 149 -5.89 6.87 -25.89
N PRO A 150 -6.60 5.74 -25.67
CA PRO A 150 -7.76 5.36 -26.48
C PRO A 150 -8.93 6.35 -26.44
N LEU A 151 -8.96 7.22 -25.43
CA LEU A 151 -10.04 8.19 -25.21
C LEU A 151 -9.66 9.60 -25.66
N LEU A 152 -8.42 9.99 -25.41
CA LEU A 152 -7.95 11.37 -25.55
C LEU A 152 -6.92 11.55 -26.67
N GLY A 153 -6.32 10.45 -27.18
CA GLY A 153 -5.35 10.50 -28.26
C GLY A 153 -4.20 11.49 -27.99
N ASP A 154 -3.87 12.27 -28.99
CA ASP A 154 -2.76 13.24 -28.95
C ASP A 154 -2.99 14.45 -28.02
N HIS A 155 -4.22 14.65 -27.51
CA HIS A 155 -4.47 15.66 -26.48
C HIS A 155 -3.67 15.42 -25.20
N LEU A 156 -3.21 14.17 -24.98
CA LEU A 156 -2.35 13.81 -23.86
C LEU A 156 -0.92 14.36 -23.98
N LYS A 157 -0.50 14.84 -25.15
CA LYS A 157 0.78 15.54 -25.32
C LYS A 157 0.75 16.98 -24.82
N GLY A 158 -0.44 17.50 -24.55
CA GLY A 158 -0.69 18.88 -24.12
C GLY A 158 -1.07 19.00 -22.62
N PRO A 159 -1.75 20.09 -22.27
CA PRO A 159 -2.08 20.43 -20.87
C PRO A 159 -2.86 19.34 -20.12
N ILE A 160 -3.77 18.62 -20.81
CA ILE A 160 -4.55 17.52 -20.20
C ILE A 160 -3.62 16.42 -19.68
N GLY A 161 -2.63 16.02 -20.48
CA GLY A 161 -1.64 15.03 -20.04
C GLY A 161 -0.80 15.53 -18.86
N HIS A 162 -0.43 16.80 -18.85
CA HIS A 162 0.30 17.39 -17.71
C HIS A 162 -0.53 17.41 -16.42
N ILE A 163 -1.84 17.69 -16.50
CA ILE A 163 -2.74 17.61 -15.33
C ILE A 163 -2.79 16.18 -14.79
N ILE A 164 -2.89 15.17 -15.66
CA ILE A 164 -2.91 13.76 -15.25
C ILE A 164 -1.60 13.38 -14.53
N ASP A 165 -0.46 13.80 -15.08
CA ASP A 165 0.83 13.52 -14.43
C ASP A 165 1.00 14.27 -13.10
N VAL A 166 0.52 15.51 -12.99
CA VAL A 166 0.52 16.26 -11.72
C VAL A 166 -0.33 15.54 -10.67
N ILE A 167 -1.53 15.05 -11.05
CA ILE A 167 -2.37 14.24 -10.16
C ILE A 167 -1.59 12.99 -9.70
N ALA A 168 -0.93 12.29 -10.62
CA ALA A 168 -0.15 11.09 -10.30
C ALA A 168 1.03 11.39 -9.36
N VAL A 169 1.76 12.47 -9.60
CA VAL A 169 2.90 12.89 -8.76
C VAL A 169 2.44 13.30 -7.37
N VAL A 170 1.42 14.16 -7.28
CA VAL A 170 0.90 14.65 -6.00
C VAL A 170 0.34 13.50 -5.17
N SER A 171 -0.45 12.62 -5.77
CA SER A 171 -1.00 11.47 -5.04
C SER A 171 0.11 10.51 -4.57
N THR A 172 1.10 10.20 -5.42
CA THR A 172 2.25 9.38 -5.04
C THR A 172 3.02 10.02 -3.88
N MET A 173 3.26 11.32 -3.92
CA MET A 173 3.97 12.04 -2.86
C MET A 173 3.24 11.97 -1.52
N PHE A 174 1.93 12.21 -1.49
CA PHE A 174 1.15 12.12 -0.25
C PHE A 174 1.00 10.68 0.24
N GLY A 175 0.86 9.71 -0.67
CA GLY A 175 0.87 8.30 -0.32
C GLY A 175 2.19 7.86 0.34
N LEU A 176 3.33 8.27 -0.24
CA LEU A 176 4.67 8.04 0.33
C LEU A 176 4.84 8.76 1.67
N ALA A 177 4.49 10.05 1.75
CA ALA A 177 4.59 10.82 2.98
C ALA A 177 3.80 10.17 4.12
N THR A 178 2.61 9.62 3.84
CA THR A 178 1.81 8.86 4.82
C THR A 178 2.56 7.62 5.28
N THR A 179 3.12 6.84 4.37
CA THR A 179 3.91 5.64 4.71
C THR A 179 5.15 5.98 5.52
N LEU A 180 5.88 7.02 5.13
CA LEU A 180 7.08 7.48 5.84
C LEU A 180 6.72 8.01 7.23
N GLY A 181 5.64 8.79 7.34
CA GLY A 181 5.15 9.31 8.62
C GLY A 181 4.71 8.22 9.59
N LEU A 182 3.93 7.25 9.13
CA LEU A 182 3.55 6.07 9.92
C LEU A 182 4.77 5.23 10.31
N GLY A 183 5.68 5.04 9.38
CA GLY A 183 6.90 4.26 9.62
C GLY A 183 7.80 4.88 10.67
N ILE A 184 7.94 6.22 10.67
CA ILE A 184 8.79 6.89 11.65
C ILE A 184 8.18 6.90 13.05
N GLN A 185 6.85 6.98 13.16
CA GLN A 185 6.17 6.82 14.45
C GLN A 185 6.47 5.45 15.04
N HIS A 186 6.38 4.40 14.24
CA HIS A 186 6.72 3.05 14.66
C HIS A 186 8.19 2.88 15.03
N ILE A 187 9.14 3.46 14.27
CA ILE A 187 10.56 3.46 14.62
C ILE A 187 10.79 4.18 15.97
N ASN A 188 10.15 5.35 16.18
CA ASN A 188 10.29 6.11 17.41
C ASN A 188 9.76 5.32 18.63
N ALA A 189 8.59 4.65 18.50
CA ALA A 189 8.06 3.79 19.56
C ALA A 189 9.01 2.62 19.91
N GLY A 190 9.62 1.99 18.89
CA GLY A 190 10.65 0.98 19.11
C GLY A 190 11.92 1.52 19.78
N MET A 191 12.35 2.75 19.44
CA MET A 191 13.48 3.42 20.10
C MET A 191 13.14 3.80 21.54
N HIS A 192 11.91 4.21 21.81
CA HIS A 192 11.42 4.44 23.18
C HIS A 192 11.55 3.16 24.01
N TYR A 193 11.05 2.06 23.48
CA TYR A 193 11.12 0.76 24.17
C TYR A 193 12.55 0.29 24.45
N LEU A 194 13.46 0.45 23.49
CA LEU A 194 14.85 -0.05 23.62
C LEU A 194 15.75 0.86 24.45
N PHE A 195 15.59 2.17 24.28
CA PHE A 195 16.57 3.17 24.72
C PHE A 195 15.96 4.29 25.56
N ASN A 196 14.65 4.23 25.86
CA ASN A 196 13.92 5.27 26.60
C ASN A 196 13.95 6.65 25.93
N PHE A 197 14.09 6.70 24.58
CA PHE A 197 13.92 7.96 23.85
C PHE A 197 12.49 8.45 23.97
N GLU A 198 12.30 9.77 24.06
CA GLU A 198 10.98 10.37 24.13
C GLU A 198 10.18 10.12 22.84
N GLU A 199 8.92 9.71 23.00
CA GLU A 199 7.99 9.67 21.87
C GLU A 199 7.44 11.07 21.62
N SER A 200 8.07 11.81 20.72
CA SER A 200 7.70 13.18 20.42
C SER A 200 7.74 13.47 18.93
N VAL A 201 6.84 14.34 18.48
CA VAL A 201 6.81 14.81 17.08
C VAL A 201 8.14 15.45 16.67
N ASN A 202 8.82 16.14 17.59
CA ASN A 202 10.11 16.75 17.31
C ASN A 202 11.18 15.69 17.00
N LEU A 203 11.25 14.62 17.80
CA LEU A 203 12.18 13.53 17.52
C LEU A 203 11.82 12.81 16.20
N GLN A 204 10.53 12.60 15.95
CA GLN A 204 10.06 11.99 14.69
C GLN A 204 10.46 12.83 13.47
N VAL A 205 10.34 14.16 13.53
CA VAL A 205 10.81 15.06 12.47
C VAL A 205 12.33 14.98 12.28
N ILE A 206 13.10 14.94 13.36
CA ILE A 206 14.55 14.76 13.30
C ILE A 206 14.92 13.42 12.66
N LEU A 207 14.24 12.34 13.01
CA LEU A 207 14.45 11.02 12.44
C LEU A 207 14.11 11.00 10.94
N ILE A 208 13.00 11.64 10.53
CA ILE A 208 12.67 11.81 9.10
C ILE A 208 13.82 12.51 8.38
N LEU A 209 14.33 13.61 8.92
CA LEU A 209 15.43 14.36 8.29
C LEU A 209 16.69 13.50 8.15
N ILE A 210 17.10 12.80 9.21
CA ILE A 210 18.28 11.94 9.21
C ILE A 210 18.14 10.82 8.17
N ILE A 211 17.01 10.12 8.16
CA ILE A 211 16.81 8.98 7.25
C ILE A 211 16.64 9.46 5.81
N THR A 212 15.96 10.60 5.59
CA THR A 212 15.82 11.21 4.26
C THR A 212 17.19 11.65 3.71
N LEU A 213 18.07 12.21 4.54
CA LEU A 213 19.43 12.51 4.14
C LEU A 213 20.21 11.23 3.79
N GLY A 214 20.06 10.17 4.56
CA GLY A 214 20.64 8.86 4.25
C GLY A 214 20.14 8.29 2.93
N ALA A 215 18.83 8.36 2.67
CA ALA A 215 18.23 7.96 1.40
C ALA A 215 18.75 8.82 0.24
N THR A 216 18.84 10.13 0.43
CA THR A 216 19.37 11.07 -0.59
C THR A 216 20.84 10.77 -0.92
N LEU A 217 21.67 10.49 0.07
CA LEU A 217 23.06 10.07 -0.16
C LEU A 217 23.15 8.76 -0.94
N SER A 218 22.23 7.82 -0.69
CA SER A 218 22.11 6.58 -1.46
C SER A 218 21.80 6.86 -2.93
N VAL A 219 20.85 7.74 -3.21
CA VAL A 219 20.48 8.19 -4.57
C VAL A 219 21.66 8.82 -5.31
N VAL A 220 22.39 9.73 -4.63
CA VAL A 220 23.54 10.45 -5.22
C VAL A 220 24.69 9.54 -5.55
N SER A 221 24.97 8.58 -4.68
CA SER A 221 26.11 7.67 -4.84
C SER A 221 25.94 6.68 -6.01
N GLY A 222 24.77 6.64 -6.63
CA GLY A 222 24.48 5.72 -7.75
C GLY A 222 24.55 4.24 -7.35
N LEU A 223 24.46 3.96 -6.07
CA LEU A 223 24.56 2.62 -5.49
C LEU A 223 23.32 1.76 -5.77
N HIS A 224 22.92 1.62 -7.05
CA HIS A 224 21.84 0.67 -7.42
C HIS A 224 22.06 -0.73 -6.80
N LYS A 225 23.31 -1.15 -6.65
CA LYS A 225 23.67 -2.40 -5.95
C LYS A 225 23.39 -2.32 -4.44
N GLY A 226 23.60 -1.17 -3.82
CA GLY A 226 23.34 -0.95 -2.38
C GLY A 226 21.86 -1.03 -2.05
N ILE A 227 21.02 -0.36 -2.84
CA ILE A 227 19.55 -0.37 -2.69
C ILE A 227 18.99 -1.78 -2.88
N GLN A 228 19.45 -2.50 -3.92
CA GLN A 228 19.05 -3.90 -4.11
C GLN A 228 19.45 -4.78 -2.93
N LEU A 229 20.63 -4.55 -2.34
CA LEU A 229 21.06 -5.25 -1.15
C LEU A 229 20.17 -4.94 0.06
N LEU A 230 19.89 -3.67 0.33
CA LEU A 230 18.99 -3.24 1.42
C LEU A 230 17.60 -3.82 1.27
N SER A 231 16.99 -3.77 0.06
CA SER A 231 15.69 -4.38 -0.20
C SER A 231 15.69 -5.90 0.04
N LYS A 232 16.74 -6.59 -0.37
CA LYS A 232 16.89 -8.03 -0.09
C LYS A 232 17.02 -8.29 1.41
N MET A 233 17.82 -7.48 2.12
CA MET A 233 17.97 -7.59 3.58
C MET A 233 16.63 -7.38 4.28
N ALA A 234 15.85 -6.34 3.93
CA ALA A 234 14.55 -6.09 4.50
C ALA A 234 13.60 -7.29 4.32
N SER A 235 13.58 -7.87 3.10
CA SER A 235 12.74 -9.04 2.80
C SER A 235 13.17 -10.29 3.58
N VAL A 236 14.46 -10.53 3.70
CA VAL A 236 15.00 -11.65 4.50
C VAL A 236 14.66 -11.44 5.97
N MET A 237 14.81 -10.22 6.48
CA MET A 237 14.42 -9.88 7.86
C MET A 237 12.93 -10.11 8.10
N ALA A 238 12.06 -9.71 7.18
CA ALA A 238 10.62 -9.96 7.28
C ALA A 238 10.31 -11.47 7.33
N ILE A 239 10.95 -12.28 6.49
CA ILE A 239 10.78 -13.74 6.49
C ILE A 239 11.30 -14.37 7.77
N ILE A 240 12.45 -13.91 8.29
CA ILE A 240 13.00 -14.39 9.57
C ILE A 240 12.03 -14.08 10.72
N LEU A 241 11.51 -12.85 10.78
CA LEU A 241 10.56 -12.44 11.81
C LEU A 241 9.27 -13.27 11.74
N MET A 242 8.77 -13.50 10.54
CA MET A 242 7.58 -14.34 10.30
C MET A 242 7.82 -15.79 10.74
N GLY A 243 8.98 -16.37 10.38
CA GLY A 243 9.39 -17.71 10.81
C GLY A 243 9.56 -17.81 12.32
N PHE A 244 10.19 -16.80 12.94
CA PHE A 244 10.31 -16.72 14.39
C PHE A 244 8.93 -16.75 15.07
N MET A 245 8.03 -15.85 14.66
CA MET A 245 6.68 -15.79 15.24
C MET A 245 5.88 -17.07 15.04
N LEU A 246 6.05 -17.73 13.90
CA LEU A 246 5.37 -19.00 13.63
C LEU A 246 5.89 -20.13 14.53
N VAL A 247 7.19 -20.15 14.84
CA VAL A 247 7.83 -21.20 15.66
C VAL A 247 7.59 -20.99 17.16
N VAL A 248 7.75 -19.77 17.64
CA VAL A 248 7.63 -19.47 19.09
C VAL A 248 6.18 -19.16 19.52
N GLY A 249 5.34 -18.77 18.57
CA GLY A 249 3.93 -18.46 18.81
C GLY A 249 3.04 -19.69 18.92
N PRO A 250 1.73 -19.49 19.07
CA PRO A 250 0.76 -20.58 19.14
C PRO A 250 0.50 -21.20 17.75
N THR A 251 1.48 -21.92 17.20
CA THR A 251 1.52 -22.39 15.80
C THR A 251 0.23 -23.08 15.34
N SER A 252 -0.32 -24.00 16.16
CA SER A 252 -1.57 -24.69 15.81
C SER A 252 -2.76 -23.73 15.70
N PHE A 253 -2.81 -22.73 16.59
CA PHE A 253 -3.84 -21.69 16.53
C PHE A 253 -3.66 -20.80 15.30
N ILE A 254 -2.44 -20.38 14.99
CA ILE A 254 -2.11 -19.56 13.81
C ILE A 254 -2.57 -20.29 12.54
N LEU A 255 -2.19 -21.55 12.36
CA LEU A 255 -2.56 -22.34 11.18
C LEU A 255 -4.07 -22.57 11.09
N GLY A 256 -4.72 -22.93 12.19
CA GLY A 256 -6.18 -23.09 12.24
C GLY A 256 -6.91 -21.76 11.94
N SER A 257 -6.44 -20.66 12.53
CA SER A 257 -6.97 -19.32 12.29
C SER A 257 -6.78 -18.87 10.83
N THR A 258 -5.63 -19.17 10.23
CA THR A 258 -5.38 -18.86 8.80
C THR A 258 -6.42 -19.52 7.90
N VAL A 259 -6.65 -20.83 8.08
CA VAL A 259 -7.63 -21.58 7.28
C VAL A 259 -9.04 -21.04 7.51
N GLN A 260 -9.45 -20.90 8.78
CA GLN A 260 -10.78 -20.44 9.14
C GLN A 260 -11.06 -19.02 8.66
N SER A 261 -10.13 -18.08 8.91
CA SER A 261 -10.32 -16.67 8.57
C SER A 261 -10.25 -16.41 7.08
N THR A 262 -9.42 -17.18 6.33
CA THR A 262 -9.42 -17.12 4.86
C THR A 262 -10.76 -17.58 4.29
N GLY A 263 -11.31 -18.69 4.79
CA GLY A 263 -12.64 -19.17 4.40
C GLY A 263 -13.73 -18.16 4.72
N TYR A 264 -13.67 -17.56 5.91
CA TYR A 264 -14.63 -16.56 6.34
C TYR A 264 -14.53 -15.26 5.51
N TYR A 265 -13.32 -14.82 5.18
CA TYR A 265 -13.09 -13.68 4.28
C TYR A 265 -13.70 -13.90 2.91
N LEU A 266 -13.44 -15.04 2.29
CA LEU A 266 -13.98 -15.35 0.96
C LEU A 266 -15.51 -15.49 0.99
N GLN A 267 -16.08 -16.11 2.04
CA GLN A 267 -17.53 -16.26 2.21
C GLN A 267 -18.22 -14.90 2.37
N ASN A 268 -17.62 -13.96 3.09
CA ASN A 268 -18.21 -12.67 3.41
C ASN A 268 -17.70 -11.51 2.50
N LEU A 269 -16.93 -11.81 1.47
CA LEU A 269 -16.24 -10.83 0.64
C LEU A 269 -17.18 -9.72 0.15
N ILE A 270 -18.31 -10.07 -0.42
CA ILE A 270 -19.28 -9.10 -0.94
C ILE A 270 -19.90 -8.29 0.21
N ALA A 271 -20.37 -8.95 1.25
CA ALA A 271 -21.04 -8.29 2.37
C ALA A 271 -20.10 -7.30 3.08
N THR A 272 -18.83 -7.71 3.31
CA THR A 272 -17.84 -6.87 3.99
C THR A 272 -17.36 -5.74 3.08
N SER A 273 -17.11 -5.99 1.79
CA SER A 273 -16.57 -4.97 0.88
C SER A 273 -17.58 -3.92 0.44
N THR A 274 -18.88 -4.20 0.56
CA THR A 274 -19.97 -3.27 0.23
C THR A 274 -20.62 -2.68 1.47
N TRP A 275 -20.14 -3.05 2.66
CA TRP A 275 -20.67 -2.50 3.90
C TRP A 275 -20.41 -1.00 4.01
N MET A 276 -21.43 -0.26 4.45
CA MET A 276 -21.40 1.20 4.66
C MET A 276 -22.10 1.53 5.96
N GLU A 277 -21.65 2.56 6.67
CA GLU A 277 -22.23 3.04 7.94
C GLU A 277 -23.55 3.83 7.76
N VAL A 278 -24.45 3.35 6.90
CA VAL A 278 -25.66 4.11 6.52
C VAL A 278 -26.65 4.24 7.68
N ASN A 279 -26.67 3.28 8.61
CA ASN A 279 -27.63 3.17 9.70
C ASN A 279 -26.98 3.32 11.08
N THR A 280 -25.84 3.95 11.17
CA THR A 280 -25.11 4.17 12.42
C THR A 280 -24.50 5.57 12.44
N GLU A 281 -24.34 6.14 13.64
CA GLU A 281 -23.66 7.42 13.84
C GLU A 281 -22.14 7.23 14.05
N SER A 282 -21.66 5.98 13.99
CA SER A 282 -20.22 5.67 14.02
C SER A 282 -19.52 6.34 12.84
N ARG A 283 -18.28 6.70 13.03
CA ARG A 283 -17.38 7.21 11.99
C ARG A 283 -16.16 6.32 11.82
N TRP A 284 -16.36 5.02 12.07
CA TRP A 284 -15.30 4.04 12.00
C TRP A 284 -14.70 3.95 10.58
N MET A 285 -15.55 4.01 9.55
CA MET A 285 -15.08 3.94 8.16
C MET A 285 -14.19 5.11 7.74
N ASP A 286 -14.33 6.28 8.35
CA ASP A 286 -13.52 7.45 8.05
C ASP A 286 -12.04 7.18 8.35
N SER A 287 -11.78 6.57 9.51
CA SER A 287 -10.42 6.28 9.99
C SER A 287 -9.84 5.00 9.40
N TRP A 288 -10.68 4.12 8.87
CA TRP A 288 -10.28 2.79 8.41
C TRP A 288 -10.53 2.59 6.92
N THR A 289 -11.69 2.13 6.52
CA THR A 289 -11.95 1.67 5.14
C THR A 289 -11.73 2.78 4.11
N PHE A 290 -12.21 4.01 4.36
CA PHE A 290 -12.03 5.11 3.42
C PHE A 290 -10.57 5.57 3.36
N PHE A 291 -9.90 5.62 4.51
CA PHE A 291 -8.45 5.87 4.56
C PHE A 291 -7.68 4.83 3.75
N TYR A 292 -7.92 3.53 3.97
CA TYR A 292 -7.24 2.48 3.22
C TYR A 292 -7.44 2.64 1.71
N TRP A 293 -8.67 2.81 1.25
CA TRP A 293 -8.92 2.98 -0.18
C TRP A 293 -8.27 4.23 -0.75
N GLY A 294 -8.37 5.37 -0.06
CA GLY A 294 -7.67 6.59 -0.45
C GLY A 294 -6.16 6.38 -0.58
N TRP A 295 -5.58 5.69 0.37
CA TRP A 295 -4.15 5.39 0.39
C TRP A 295 -3.73 4.42 -0.73
N TRP A 296 -4.48 3.34 -0.98
CA TRP A 296 -4.24 2.44 -2.10
C TRP A 296 -4.32 3.18 -3.46
N PHE A 297 -5.31 4.05 -3.64
CA PHE A 297 -5.40 4.88 -4.86
C PHE A 297 -4.24 5.86 -4.97
N ALA A 298 -3.82 6.51 -3.88
CA ALA A 298 -2.69 7.43 -3.88
C ALA A 298 -1.38 6.74 -4.31
N TRP A 299 -1.19 5.48 -3.93
CA TRP A 299 -0.03 4.67 -4.31
C TRP A 299 -0.13 4.04 -5.71
N ALA A 300 -1.30 4.00 -6.32
CA ALA A 300 -1.52 3.28 -7.58
C ALA A 300 -0.62 3.73 -8.73
N PRO A 301 -0.32 5.02 -8.96
CA PRO A 301 0.61 5.45 -9.99
C PRO A 301 2.01 4.88 -9.81
N PHE A 302 2.51 4.89 -8.57
CA PHE A 302 3.83 4.39 -8.21
C PHE A 302 3.93 2.86 -8.37
N VAL A 303 3.07 2.11 -7.69
CA VAL A 303 3.13 0.65 -7.71
C VAL A 303 2.76 0.12 -9.09
N GLY A 304 1.79 0.76 -9.76
CA GLY A 304 1.40 0.40 -11.13
C GLY A 304 2.55 0.51 -12.11
N LEU A 305 3.35 1.58 -12.03
CA LEU A 305 4.53 1.76 -12.87
C LEU A 305 5.59 0.67 -12.61
N PHE A 306 5.86 0.39 -11.35
CA PHE A 306 6.79 -0.67 -10.97
C PHE A 306 6.34 -2.04 -11.50
N VAL A 307 5.08 -2.41 -11.23
CA VAL A 307 4.51 -3.69 -11.66
C VAL A 307 4.50 -3.80 -13.19
N ALA A 308 4.15 -2.72 -13.91
CA ALA A 308 4.19 -2.70 -15.37
C ALA A 308 5.60 -3.00 -15.90
N ARG A 309 6.62 -2.37 -15.31
CA ARG A 309 8.01 -2.50 -15.76
C ARG A 309 8.55 -3.92 -15.65
N ILE A 310 8.18 -4.65 -14.60
CA ILE A 310 8.69 -6.01 -14.35
C ILE A 310 7.87 -7.11 -15.02
N SER A 311 6.74 -6.78 -15.72
CA SER A 311 5.76 -7.77 -16.18
C SER A 311 5.74 -8.00 -17.69
N LYS A 312 6.74 -7.47 -18.44
CA LYS A 312 6.86 -7.75 -19.88
C LYS A 312 6.90 -9.26 -20.14
N GLY A 313 6.23 -9.69 -21.20
CA GLY A 313 6.16 -11.10 -21.60
C GLY A 313 5.13 -11.96 -20.84
N ARG A 314 4.46 -11.43 -19.80
CA ARG A 314 3.38 -12.15 -19.12
C ARG A 314 2.07 -12.04 -19.87
N THR A 315 1.23 -13.07 -19.81
CA THR A 315 -0.16 -12.96 -20.25
C THR A 315 -0.99 -12.17 -19.25
N ILE A 316 -2.12 -11.61 -19.67
CA ILE A 316 -3.04 -10.90 -18.75
C ILE A 316 -3.45 -11.81 -17.59
N LYS A 317 -3.71 -13.09 -17.83
CA LYS A 317 -4.05 -14.06 -16.78
C LYS A 317 -2.89 -14.23 -15.79
N GLU A 318 -1.68 -14.49 -16.28
CA GLU A 318 -0.48 -14.61 -15.42
C GLU A 318 -0.25 -13.34 -14.61
N PHE A 319 -0.39 -12.17 -15.26
CA PHE A 319 -0.25 -10.88 -14.61
C PHE A 319 -1.24 -10.70 -13.46
N LEU A 320 -2.54 -10.93 -13.71
CA LEU A 320 -3.57 -10.76 -12.69
C LEU A 320 -3.42 -11.75 -11.54
N ILE A 321 -3.10 -13.02 -11.82
CA ILE A 321 -2.80 -14.00 -10.77
C ILE A 321 -1.60 -13.56 -9.93
N GLY A 322 -0.52 -13.14 -10.59
CA GLY A 322 0.70 -12.74 -9.89
C GLY A 322 0.54 -11.46 -9.08
N VAL A 323 -0.19 -10.45 -9.61
CA VAL A 323 -0.30 -9.14 -8.96
C VAL A 323 -1.44 -9.08 -7.94
N VAL A 324 -2.53 -9.85 -8.13
CA VAL A 324 -3.67 -9.83 -7.20
C VAL A 324 -3.57 -10.97 -6.19
N ILE A 325 -3.42 -12.21 -6.66
CA ILE A 325 -3.54 -13.38 -5.76
C ILE A 325 -2.28 -13.62 -4.94
N ALA A 326 -1.09 -13.53 -5.55
CA ALA A 326 0.13 -13.87 -4.82
C ALA A 326 0.42 -12.90 -3.66
N PRO A 327 0.40 -11.56 -3.84
CA PRO A 327 0.58 -10.65 -2.72
C PRO A 327 -0.56 -10.72 -1.68
N THR A 328 -1.83 -10.87 -2.12
CA THR A 328 -2.95 -11.10 -1.19
C THR A 328 -2.71 -12.33 -0.32
N SER A 329 -2.25 -13.45 -0.90
CA SER A 329 -1.94 -14.65 -0.13
C SER A 329 -0.81 -14.40 0.88
N ALA A 330 0.20 -13.66 0.48
CA ALA A 330 1.32 -13.30 1.35
C ALA A 330 0.87 -12.40 2.52
N THR A 331 0.03 -11.40 2.27
CA THR A 331 -0.50 -10.52 3.33
C THR A 331 -1.46 -11.25 4.24
N ILE A 332 -2.29 -12.18 3.73
CA ILE A 332 -3.14 -13.04 4.57
C ILE A 332 -2.28 -13.87 5.51
N VAL A 333 -1.23 -14.53 5.02
CA VAL A 333 -0.32 -15.31 5.87
C VAL A 333 0.36 -14.42 6.91
N TRP A 334 0.82 -13.24 6.52
CA TRP A 334 1.44 -12.28 7.42
C TRP A 334 0.48 -11.85 8.54
N ILE A 335 -0.71 -11.35 8.18
CA ILE A 335 -1.72 -10.90 9.16
C ILE A 335 -2.20 -12.07 10.02
N SER A 336 -2.31 -13.28 9.47
CA SER A 336 -2.64 -14.47 10.26
C SER A 336 -1.59 -14.75 11.34
N ILE A 337 -0.31 -14.67 11.01
CA ILE A 337 0.76 -14.94 11.97
C ILE A 337 0.74 -13.91 13.10
N PHE A 338 0.78 -12.62 12.77
CA PHE A 338 0.90 -11.56 13.75
C PHE A 338 -0.44 -11.23 14.42
N GLY A 339 -1.49 -11.03 13.62
CA GLY A 339 -2.82 -10.67 14.11
C GLY A 339 -3.51 -11.78 14.89
N SER A 340 -3.42 -13.06 14.43
CA SER A 340 -3.99 -14.17 15.20
C SER A 340 -3.23 -14.39 16.51
N THR A 341 -1.90 -14.20 16.51
CA THR A 341 -1.11 -14.33 17.73
C THR A 341 -1.49 -13.27 18.74
N SER A 342 -1.66 -12.02 18.32
CA SER A 342 -2.08 -10.92 19.20
C SER A 342 -3.47 -11.15 19.78
N LEU A 343 -4.42 -11.61 18.96
CA LEU A 343 -5.76 -12.00 19.40
C LEU A 343 -5.73 -13.20 20.34
N HIS A 344 -4.85 -14.18 20.10
CA HIS A 344 -4.69 -15.32 20.99
C HIS A 344 -4.21 -14.90 22.38
N ILE A 345 -3.22 -14.02 22.46
CA ILE A 345 -2.72 -13.48 23.72
C ILE A 345 -3.82 -12.71 24.44
N GLU A 346 -4.57 -11.88 23.72
CA GLU A 346 -5.64 -11.07 24.30
C GLU A 346 -6.78 -11.93 24.86
N ILE A 347 -7.22 -12.94 24.13
CA ILE A 347 -8.44 -13.70 24.45
C ILE A 347 -8.14 -14.90 25.36
N PHE A 348 -7.05 -15.60 25.14
CA PHE A 348 -6.73 -16.89 25.78
C PHE A 348 -5.44 -16.86 26.62
N GLY A 349 -4.65 -15.79 26.49
CA GLY A 349 -3.37 -15.62 27.20
C GLY A 349 -3.46 -14.65 28.35
N SER A 350 -2.41 -13.84 28.51
CA SER A 350 -2.29 -12.85 29.59
C SER A 350 -3.13 -11.60 29.38
N GLY A 351 -3.66 -11.35 28.19
CA GLY A 351 -4.35 -10.11 27.83
C GLY A 351 -3.40 -8.91 27.68
N GLY A 352 -3.96 -7.70 27.71
CA GLY A 352 -3.22 -6.45 27.72
C GLY A 352 -2.84 -5.89 26.36
N MET A 353 -3.13 -6.60 25.28
CA MET A 353 -2.91 -6.09 23.90
C MET A 353 -3.87 -4.95 23.58
N THR A 354 -5.15 -5.09 23.91
CA THR A 354 -6.18 -4.07 23.70
C THR A 354 -5.86 -2.79 24.44
N GLU A 355 -5.46 -2.88 25.71
CA GLU A 355 -5.10 -1.72 26.53
C GLU A 355 -3.90 -0.98 25.93
N ALA A 356 -2.83 -1.69 25.60
CA ALA A 356 -1.61 -1.10 25.04
C ALA A 356 -1.88 -0.41 23.70
N VAL A 357 -2.61 -1.07 22.78
CA VAL A 357 -2.89 -0.51 21.46
C VAL A 357 -3.86 0.67 21.50
N ASN A 358 -4.81 0.71 22.44
CA ASN A 358 -5.68 1.85 22.67
C ASN A 358 -4.94 3.05 23.29
N GLN A 359 -3.91 2.81 24.09
CA GLN A 359 -3.05 3.88 24.63
C GLN A 359 -2.16 4.46 23.54
N ASP A 360 -1.49 3.59 22.79
CA ASP A 360 -0.65 3.98 21.65
C ASP A 360 -0.60 2.87 20.60
N ILE A 361 -1.24 3.14 19.47
CA ILE A 361 -1.30 2.21 18.33
C ILE A 361 0.10 1.84 17.80
N THR A 362 1.10 2.71 17.95
CA THR A 362 2.45 2.52 17.43
C THR A 362 3.23 1.43 18.18
N THR A 363 2.83 1.11 19.41
CA THR A 363 3.46 0.12 20.26
C THR A 363 3.01 -1.32 20.01
N ALA A 364 1.94 -1.52 19.22
CA ALA A 364 1.25 -2.80 19.05
C ALA A 364 2.19 -4.00 18.78
N LEU A 365 3.10 -3.88 17.82
CA LEU A 365 4.03 -4.95 17.47
C LEU A 365 5.06 -5.19 18.58
N PHE A 366 5.54 -4.15 19.23
CA PHE A 366 6.52 -4.27 20.33
C PHE A 366 5.88 -4.93 21.53
N LYS A 367 4.64 -4.56 21.84
CA LYS A 367 3.85 -5.21 22.90
C LYS A 367 3.62 -6.69 22.62
N LEU A 368 3.35 -7.04 21.37
CA LEU A 368 3.27 -8.45 20.97
C LEU A 368 4.60 -9.19 21.24
N LEU A 369 5.73 -8.59 20.83
CA LEU A 369 7.04 -9.22 20.95
C LEU A 369 7.51 -9.39 22.40
N GLU A 370 7.01 -8.59 23.35
CA GLU A 370 7.27 -8.76 24.80
C GLU A 370 6.84 -10.12 25.35
N HIS A 371 5.82 -10.75 24.75
CA HIS A 371 5.32 -12.04 25.19
C HIS A 371 6.18 -13.23 24.73
N PHE A 372 7.26 -12.98 23.98
CA PHE A 372 8.09 -14.03 23.39
C PHE A 372 9.55 -13.96 23.84
N PRO A 373 10.34 -15.03 23.64
CA PRO A 373 11.75 -15.02 24.00
C PRO A 373 12.52 -13.92 23.29
N LEU A 374 13.53 -13.36 23.98
CA LEU A 374 14.45 -12.34 23.45
C LEU A 374 13.75 -11.04 22.96
N PRO A 375 12.86 -10.41 23.76
CA PRO A 375 12.07 -9.27 23.31
C PRO A 375 12.94 -8.10 22.81
N TYR A 376 14.01 -7.75 23.55
CA TYR A 376 14.93 -6.67 23.16
C TYR A 376 15.57 -6.93 21.79
N LEU A 377 15.98 -8.18 21.52
CA LEU A 377 16.62 -8.54 20.26
C LEU A 377 15.61 -8.51 19.10
N SER A 378 14.42 -9.04 19.29
CA SER A 378 13.37 -9.03 18.27
C SER A 378 12.87 -7.62 17.97
N ILE A 379 12.73 -6.76 18.96
CA ILE A 379 12.36 -5.35 18.79
C ILE A 379 13.48 -4.57 18.09
N LEU A 380 14.74 -4.75 18.49
CA LEU A 380 15.87 -4.14 17.77
C LEU A 380 15.91 -4.57 16.31
N PHE A 381 15.63 -5.83 16.04
CA PHE A 381 15.57 -6.38 14.70
C PHE A 381 14.45 -5.71 13.87
N VAL A 382 13.27 -5.50 14.45
CA VAL A 382 12.14 -4.80 13.82
C VAL A 382 12.45 -3.32 13.54
N VAL A 383 13.09 -2.62 14.49
CA VAL A 383 13.50 -1.22 14.30
C VAL A 383 14.51 -1.08 13.15
N ILE A 384 15.51 -1.96 13.10
CA ILE A 384 16.49 -1.97 12.01
C ILE A 384 15.79 -2.27 10.66
N ALA A 385 14.91 -3.27 10.62
CA ALA A 385 14.13 -3.57 9.42
C ALA A 385 13.29 -2.36 8.98
N GLY A 386 12.67 -1.66 9.94
CA GLY A 386 11.90 -0.45 9.70
C GLY A 386 12.71 0.66 9.05
N VAL A 387 13.91 0.94 9.56
CA VAL A 387 14.82 1.93 8.95
C VAL A 387 15.20 1.54 7.52
N ILE A 388 15.50 0.27 7.27
CA ILE A 388 15.83 -0.22 5.94
C ILE A 388 14.63 -0.09 4.99
N PHE A 389 13.42 -0.46 5.43
CA PHE A 389 12.20 -0.27 4.65
C PHE A 389 11.93 1.21 4.34
N PHE A 390 12.14 2.10 5.31
CA PHE A 390 11.97 3.53 5.10
C PHE A 390 12.92 4.04 3.99
N ILE A 391 14.22 3.74 4.10
CA ILE A 391 15.23 4.15 3.10
C ILE A 391 14.87 3.63 1.71
N THR A 392 14.51 2.35 1.59
CA THR A 392 14.20 1.73 0.29
C THR A 392 12.89 2.24 -0.31
N SER A 393 11.89 2.58 0.51
CA SER A 393 10.64 3.17 0.05
C SER A 393 10.83 4.60 -0.45
N SER A 394 11.55 5.43 0.28
CA SER A 394 11.85 6.81 -0.11
C SER A 394 12.69 6.87 -1.40
N ASP A 395 13.71 6.02 -1.51
CA ASP A 395 14.54 5.96 -2.71
C ASP A 395 13.75 5.49 -3.95
N SER A 396 12.94 4.46 -3.81
CA SER A 396 12.07 3.97 -4.89
C SER A 396 10.99 5.01 -5.26
N GLY A 397 10.44 5.72 -4.29
CA GLY A 397 9.44 6.77 -4.48
C GLY A 397 9.98 7.94 -5.27
N SER A 398 11.11 8.49 -4.85
CA SER A 398 11.76 9.61 -5.54
C SER A 398 12.13 9.27 -6.98
N LEU A 399 12.59 8.04 -7.25
CA LEU A 399 12.85 7.57 -8.61
C LEU A 399 11.60 7.53 -9.50
N VAL A 400 10.46 7.11 -8.96
CA VAL A 400 9.21 7.06 -9.73
C VAL A 400 8.65 8.45 -9.98
N ILE A 401 8.67 9.33 -8.98
CA ILE A 401 8.23 10.73 -9.15
C ILE A 401 9.12 11.43 -10.19
N ASP A 402 10.43 11.24 -10.10
CA ASP A 402 11.39 11.73 -11.08
C ASP A 402 11.08 11.22 -12.50
N PHE A 403 10.81 9.92 -12.64
CA PHE A 403 10.45 9.30 -13.91
C PHE A 403 9.15 9.88 -14.49
N ILE A 404 8.10 10.07 -13.68
CA ILE A 404 6.82 10.67 -14.14
C ILE A 404 7.03 12.11 -14.57
N THR A 405 7.75 12.92 -13.77
CA THR A 405 7.96 14.35 -14.03
C THR A 405 8.89 14.62 -15.20
N SER A 406 9.79 13.70 -15.51
CA SER A 406 10.67 13.77 -16.67
C SER A 406 10.04 13.24 -17.98
N GLY A 407 8.74 12.88 -17.95
CA GLY A 407 8.04 12.33 -19.11
C GLY A 407 8.49 10.92 -19.51
N GLY A 408 8.97 10.13 -18.55
CA GLY A 408 9.41 8.76 -18.76
C GLY A 408 10.88 8.60 -19.13
N GLN A 409 11.73 9.61 -18.91
CA GLN A 409 13.17 9.52 -19.15
C GLN A 409 13.86 8.74 -18.02
N GLU A 410 14.69 7.76 -18.39
CA GLU A 410 15.42 6.93 -17.41
C GLU A 410 16.69 7.62 -16.86
N ASN A 411 17.29 8.51 -17.64
CA ASN A 411 18.54 9.20 -17.30
C ASN A 411 18.26 10.68 -16.99
N THR A 412 17.79 10.92 -15.77
CA THR A 412 17.53 12.28 -15.28
C THR A 412 18.73 12.86 -14.53
N PRO A 413 18.85 14.20 -14.44
CA PRO A 413 19.88 14.84 -13.61
C PRO A 413 19.74 14.43 -12.14
N VAL A 414 20.88 14.13 -11.49
CA VAL A 414 20.90 13.72 -10.06
C VAL A 414 20.24 14.78 -9.16
N GLN A 415 20.35 16.06 -9.50
CA GLN A 415 19.74 17.16 -8.77
C GLN A 415 18.21 17.02 -8.66
N LEU A 416 17.55 16.53 -9.71
CA LEU A 416 16.11 16.32 -9.71
C LEU A 416 15.70 15.20 -8.75
N ARG A 417 16.47 14.11 -8.70
CA ARG A 417 16.25 13.02 -7.75
C ARG A 417 16.46 13.46 -6.30
N ILE A 418 17.50 14.27 -6.05
CA ILE A 418 17.74 14.88 -4.72
C ILE A 418 16.56 15.76 -4.33
N PHE A 419 16.08 16.59 -5.23
CA PHE A 419 14.92 17.47 -4.99
C PHE A 419 13.69 16.65 -4.55
N TRP A 420 13.35 15.58 -5.28
CA TRP A 420 12.18 14.78 -4.96
C TRP A 420 12.34 14.03 -3.63
N ALA A 421 13.51 13.44 -3.37
CA ALA A 421 13.77 12.74 -2.10
C ALA A 421 13.66 13.68 -0.89
N LEU A 422 14.22 14.89 -0.98
CA LEU A 422 14.10 15.89 0.09
C LEU A 422 12.67 16.40 0.25
N LEU A 423 11.95 16.59 -0.86
CA LEU A 423 10.57 17.08 -0.82
C LEU A 423 9.62 16.05 -0.19
N GLU A 424 9.79 14.75 -0.46
CA GLU A 424 9.03 13.66 0.18
C GLU A 424 9.20 13.70 1.70
N GLY A 425 10.44 13.76 2.17
CA GLY A 425 10.75 13.86 3.59
C GLY A 425 10.18 15.14 4.22
N ALA A 426 10.28 16.26 3.53
CA ALA A 426 9.73 17.54 3.98
C ALA A 426 8.20 17.49 4.11
N VAL A 427 7.50 16.93 3.12
CA VAL A 427 6.04 16.76 3.16
C VAL A 427 5.62 15.85 4.32
N ALA A 428 6.31 14.71 4.51
CA ALA A 428 6.06 13.81 5.62
C ALA A 428 6.25 14.52 6.99
N ALA A 429 7.35 15.26 7.14
CA ALA A 429 7.66 16.00 8.35
C ALA A 429 6.63 17.09 8.66
N VAL A 430 6.21 17.88 7.64
CA VAL A 430 5.22 18.95 7.79
C VAL A 430 3.85 18.40 8.16
N LEU A 431 3.40 17.33 7.51
CA LEU A 431 2.12 16.70 7.81
C LEU A 431 2.12 16.14 9.24
N LEU A 432 3.19 15.44 9.61
CA LEU A 432 3.32 14.86 10.94
C LEU A 432 3.35 15.95 12.03
N TRP A 433 4.11 17.03 11.80
CA TRP A 433 4.20 18.17 12.74
C TRP A 433 2.88 18.93 12.84
N GLY A 434 2.17 19.14 11.72
CA GLY A 434 0.96 19.96 11.67
C GLY A 434 -0.31 19.27 12.18
N GLY A 435 -0.44 17.95 12.04
CA GLY A 435 -1.68 17.25 12.41
C GLY A 435 -1.49 15.75 12.67
N GLY A 436 -0.24 15.30 12.83
CA GLY A 436 0.04 13.91 13.19
C GLY A 436 -0.53 12.88 12.21
N LEU A 437 -1.04 11.79 12.76
CA LEU A 437 -1.61 10.69 11.98
C LEU A 437 -2.79 11.13 11.11
N ILE A 438 -3.66 12.00 11.62
CA ILE A 438 -4.85 12.48 10.90
C ILE A 438 -4.45 13.25 9.64
N ALA A 439 -3.45 14.12 9.72
CA ALA A 439 -2.96 14.87 8.55
C ALA A 439 -2.38 13.95 7.48
N LEU A 440 -1.62 12.92 7.87
CA LEU A 440 -1.07 11.92 6.97
C LEU A 440 -2.19 11.13 6.26
N GLN A 441 -3.17 10.64 7.01
CA GLN A 441 -4.32 9.89 6.48
C GLN A 441 -5.18 10.75 5.55
N THR A 442 -5.48 11.99 5.97
CA THR A 442 -6.26 12.94 5.17
C THR A 442 -5.55 13.29 3.86
N GLY A 443 -4.23 13.47 3.90
CA GLY A 443 -3.42 13.73 2.70
C GLY A 443 -3.59 12.63 1.64
N SER A 444 -3.48 11.37 2.04
CA SER A 444 -3.72 10.23 1.14
C SER A 444 -5.16 10.13 0.68
N LEU A 445 -6.13 10.36 1.56
CA LEU A 445 -7.56 10.32 1.22
C LEU A 445 -7.91 11.37 0.17
N VAL A 446 -7.48 12.62 0.36
CA VAL A 446 -7.78 13.73 -0.58
C VAL A 446 -7.13 13.50 -1.94
N THR A 447 -5.84 13.13 -1.95
CA THR A 447 -5.07 12.97 -3.20
C THR A 447 -5.38 11.66 -3.92
N GLY A 448 -5.86 10.65 -3.22
CA GLY A 448 -6.37 9.41 -3.79
C GLY A 448 -7.68 9.57 -4.56
N LEU A 449 -8.51 10.57 -4.24
CA LEU A 449 -9.82 10.77 -4.88
C LEU A 449 -9.73 11.04 -6.40
N PRO A 450 -8.88 11.96 -6.89
CA PRO A 450 -8.71 12.13 -8.33
C PRO A 450 -8.20 10.86 -9.03
N VAL A 451 -7.32 10.10 -8.38
CA VAL A 451 -6.83 8.82 -8.92
C VAL A 451 -7.94 7.77 -8.94
N CYS A 452 -8.80 7.71 -7.91
CA CYS A 452 -9.97 6.84 -7.90
C CYS A 452 -10.87 7.09 -9.12
N LEU A 453 -11.19 8.35 -9.41
CA LEU A 453 -11.95 8.72 -10.60
C LEU A 453 -11.24 8.36 -11.90
N LEU A 454 -9.93 8.63 -11.98
CA LEU A 454 -9.09 8.24 -13.11
C LEU A 454 -9.16 6.73 -13.35
N MET A 455 -9.06 5.91 -12.30
CA MET A 455 -9.07 4.45 -12.41
C MET A 455 -10.39 3.89 -12.94
N LEU A 456 -11.53 4.50 -12.61
CA LEU A 456 -12.82 4.12 -13.22
C LEU A 456 -12.82 4.38 -14.73
N ILE A 457 -12.24 5.51 -15.17
CA ILE A 457 -12.09 5.81 -16.59
C ILE A 457 -11.11 4.85 -17.25
N VAL A 458 -10.06 4.43 -16.56
CA VAL A 458 -9.06 3.47 -17.03
C VAL A 458 -9.70 2.11 -17.32
N CYS A 459 -10.68 1.64 -16.53
CA CYS A 459 -11.42 0.41 -16.85
C CYS A 459 -12.01 0.45 -18.27
N TYR A 460 -12.63 1.55 -18.64
CA TYR A 460 -13.20 1.71 -19.98
C TYR A 460 -12.11 1.88 -21.04
N SER A 461 -11.08 2.65 -20.77
CA SER A 461 -9.97 2.90 -21.68
C SER A 461 -9.24 1.62 -22.09
N ILE A 462 -8.83 0.81 -21.11
CA ILE A 462 -8.13 -0.45 -21.38
C ILE A 462 -9.04 -1.47 -22.08
N LEU A 463 -10.32 -1.54 -21.72
CA LEU A 463 -11.27 -2.44 -22.38
C LEU A 463 -11.43 -2.09 -23.86
N LYS A 464 -11.58 -0.79 -24.19
CA LYS A 464 -11.64 -0.30 -25.57
C LYS A 464 -10.38 -0.70 -26.37
N ALA A 465 -9.20 -0.54 -25.75
CA ALA A 465 -7.92 -0.87 -26.37
C ALA A 465 -7.73 -2.37 -26.59
N LEU A 466 -8.12 -3.21 -25.61
CA LEU A 466 -8.02 -4.66 -25.71
C LEU A 466 -8.95 -5.22 -26.80
N ARG A 467 -10.17 -4.69 -26.93
CA ARG A 467 -11.09 -5.06 -28.00
C ARG A 467 -10.52 -4.73 -29.38
N ALA A 468 -9.99 -3.53 -29.56
CA ALA A 468 -9.35 -3.13 -30.81
C ALA A 468 -8.14 -4.02 -31.13
N TYR A 469 -7.30 -4.29 -30.14
CA TYR A 469 -6.12 -5.15 -30.29
C TYR A 469 -6.49 -6.57 -30.73
N GLN A 470 -7.54 -7.17 -30.16
CA GLN A 470 -8.00 -8.51 -30.51
C GLN A 470 -8.50 -8.56 -31.96
N VAL A 471 -9.29 -7.57 -32.37
CA VAL A 471 -9.79 -7.49 -33.76
C VAL A 471 -8.65 -7.33 -34.76
N ASP A 472 -7.64 -6.51 -34.46
CA ASP A 472 -6.47 -6.32 -35.35
C ASP A 472 -5.67 -7.62 -35.47
N THR A 473 -5.47 -8.34 -34.37
CA THR A 473 -4.76 -9.64 -34.37
C THR A 473 -5.50 -10.70 -35.15
N GLU A 474 -6.84 -10.79 -35.06
CA GLU A 474 -7.68 -11.74 -35.81
C GLU A 474 -7.67 -11.46 -37.31
N LYS A 475 -7.50 -10.21 -37.73
CA LYS A 475 -7.38 -9.81 -39.14
C LYS A 475 -5.97 -9.99 -39.72
N GLY A 476 -5.00 -10.47 -38.96
CA GLY A 476 -3.61 -10.61 -39.38
C GLY A 476 -2.90 -9.27 -39.63
N ALA A 477 -3.50 -8.18 -39.22
CA ALA A 477 -2.84 -6.89 -39.17
C ALA A 477 -1.82 -6.90 -38.01
N ASN A 478 -0.60 -6.47 -38.27
CA ASN A 478 0.40 -6.32 -37.19
C ASN A 478 -0.12 -5.25 -36.25
N PRO A 479 -0.51 -5.58 -34.98
CA PRO A 479 -1.26 -4.69 -34.11
C PRO A 479 -0.42 -3.55 -33.55
#